data_ea9264d7a1fc3a7fbe397e8f9f6c925f
#
_entry.id   ea9264d7a1fc3a7fbe397e8f9f6c925f
#
_cell.length_a   1.000
_cell.length_b   1.000
_cell.length_c   1.000
_cell.angle_alpha   90.00
_cell.angle_beta   90.00
_cell.angle_gamma   90.00
#
_symmetry.space_group_name_H-M   'P 1'
#
loop_
_entity.id
_entity.type
_entity.pdbx_description
1 polymer ?
#
loop_
_entity_poly.entity_id
_entity_poly.type
_entity_poly.pdbx_seq_one_letter_code
_entity_poly.pdbx_strand_id
1 'polypeptide(L)'
;MIKFGTGGFRGIIGDDFNKANIQAIAQALADVIHEGKEVKPVALGYDNRFMSDFAARWFAEVLMGNDVPVILTATSVPTPLVMMIVRDKDLDYGITMTASHNPYIYNGVKPFLKGGADADATFTSMLEKRIAEVEEIKTLSFSKGESAGLLQVIDYIPTYVSCIETFLNPNAFHSPLKVLFNNLNGVGARSILPLAKDLDFAKFDALNTEHDAFFSFVDPNPTRENMMGEFRKKVLEGGYDIGMAVDSDADRLGIIDEKGNYVDANEIMGCLYYGLIKYRGMKGDIVKNVATSTLIDGLAKAFGYRCIETDVGFKFISAAIKENDALIGGESSGGLTIRGYLYGKDSSFSGALFLNLIAAMGKPVSEVVKEVKAFANYHHEFVEDAVTFEGDPQKVMSYIENNDYSFGSPCLKKERISNNIRFWFDDNCFMLIRLSGTENKFRVFAEMKDFASAKTSIASLKSFIQEAEKAN
;
A
#
# COMPACT_ATOMS: atom_id res chain seq x y z
N MET A 1 6.24 -23.66 -7.55
CA MET A 1 5.58 -23.86 -6.21
C MET A 1 4.99 -22.53 -5.79
N ILE A 2 3.69 -22.48 -5.46
CA ILE A 2 3.01 -21.24 -5.05
C ILE A 2 3.57 -20.74 -3.74
N LYS A 3 4.00 -19.46 -3.70
CA LYS A 3 4.56 -18.79 -2.54
C LYS A 3 3.88 -17.45 -2.32
N PHE A 4 3.55 -17.16 -1.07
CA PHE A 4 2.95 -15.88 -0.68
C PHE A 4 4.03 -14.92 -0.18
N GLY A 5 4.17 -13.78 -0.84
CA GLY A 5 4.98 -12.66 -0.36
C GLY A 5 4.22 -11.77 0.63
N THR A 6 4.80 -10.62 0.97
CA THR A 6 4.23 -9.65 1.94
C THR A 6 2.85 -9.09 1.54
N GLY A 7 2.44 -9.22 0.29
CA GLY A 7 1.16 -8.68 -0.20
C GLY A 7 0.32 -9.71 -0.96
N GLY A 8 0.46 -11.00 -0.66
CA GLY A 8 -0.25 -12.08 -1.33
C GLY A 8 0.63 -12.90 -2.30
N PHE A 9 0.02 -13.82 -3.01
CA PHE A 9 0.63 -14.53 -4.14
C PHE A 9 0.70 -13.61 -5.35
N ARG A 10 1.83 -13.57 -6.04
CA ARG A 10 2.02 -12.86 -7.31
C ARG A 10 2.79 -13.74 -8.28
N GLY A 11 2.30 -13.84 -9.51
CA GLY A 11 2.90 -14.64 -10.57
C GLY A 11 2.80 -13.97 -11.93
N ILE A 12 3.66 -14.41 -12.85
CA ILE A 12 3.59 -14.00 -14.26
C ILE A 12 2.37 -14.68 -14.89
N ILE A 13 1.57 -13.89 -15.60
CA ILE A 13 0.36 -14.37 -16.29
C ILE A 13 0.73 -15.42 -17.33
N GLY A 14 0.07 -16.58 -17.23
CA GLY A 14 0.34 -17.71 -18.12
C GLY A 14 1.42 -18.69 -17.62
N ASP A 15 2.26 -18.26 -16.68
CA ASP A 15 3.27 -19.10 -16.01
C ASP A 15 2.77 -19.48 -14.62
N ASP A 16 3.13 -18.72 -13.59
CA ASP A 16 2.68 -18.99 -12.21
C ASP A 16 1.22 -18.57 -11.98
N PHE A 17 0.78 -17.44 -12.56
CA PHE A 17 -0.62 -17.02 -12.52
C PHE A 17 -1.39 -17.67 -13.67
N ASN A 18 -1.92 -18.85 -13.41
CA ASN A 18 -2.71 -19.64 -14.34
C ASN A 18 -3.94 -20.25 -13.64
N LYS A 19 -4.88 -20.81 -14.41
CA LYS A 19 -6.13 -21.36 -13.89
C LYS A 19 -5.90 -22.45 -12.84
N ALA A 20 -4.96 -23.36 -13.08
CA ALA A 20 -4.70 -24.48 -12.19
C ALA A 20 -4.22 -24.01 -10.81
N ASN A 21 -3.28 -23.07 -10.76
CA ASN A 21 -2.78 -22.50 -9.53
C ASN A 21 -3.84 -21.70 -8.78
N ILE A 22 -4.66 -20.89 -9.48
CA ILE A 22 -5.76 -20.14 -8.87
C ILE A 22 -6.80 -21.08 -8.26
N GLN A 23 -7.16 -22.17 -8.96
CA GLN A 23 -8.09 -23.17 -8.46
C GLN A 23 -7.52 -23.96 -7.26
N ALA A 24 -6.22 -24.25 -7.26
CA ALA A 24 -5.54 -24.91 -6.13
C ALA A 24 -5.54 -24.02 -4.87
N ILE A 25 -5.30 -22.70 -5.04
CA ILE A 25 -5.39 -21.74 -3.92
C ILE A 25 -6.83 -21.68 -3.39
N ALA A 26 -7.82 -21.66 -4.27
CA ALA A 26 -9.23 -21.61 -3.89
C ALA A 26 -9.67 -22.89 -3.16
N GLN A 27 -9.23 -24.07 -3.62
CA GLN A 27 -9.50 -25.36 -2.96
C GLN A 27 -8.88 -25.40 -1.58
N ALA A 28 -7.61 -25.04 -1.45
CA ALA A 28 -6.93 -24.98 -0.16
C ALA A 28 -7.65 -24.03 0.83
N LEU A 29 -8.15 -22.89 0.35
CA LEU A 29 -8.96 -22.00 1.19
C LEU A 29 -10.29 -22.63 1.59
N ALA A 30 -10.98 -23.30 0.68
CA ALA A 30 -12.23 -24.02 0.99
C ALA A 30 -12.01 -25.12 2.06
N ASP A 31 -10.92 -25.88 1.95
CA ASP A 31 -10.54 -26.89 2.94
C ASP A 31 -10.32 -26.26 4.32
N VAL A 32 -9.60 -25.14 4.39
CA VAL A 32 -9.39 -24.38 5.64
C VAL A 32 -10.71 -23.86 6.22
N ILE A 33 -11.63 -23.39 5.38
CA ILE A 33 -12.96 -22.92 5.82
C ILE A 33 -13.76 -24.07 6.45
N HIS A 34 -13.70 -25.26 5.87
CA HIS A 34 -14.42 -26.44 6.39
C HIS A 34 -13.80 -27.02 7.68
N GLU A 35 -12.57 -26.71 8.00
CA GLU A 35 -11.98 -27.00 9.32
C GLU A 35 -12.52 -26.08 10.43
N GLY A 36 -13.13 -24.97 10.04
CA GLY A 36 -13.76 -24.02 10.94
C GLY A 36 -15.08 -24.52 11.52
N LYS A 37 -15.62 -23.74 12.47
CA LYS A 37 -16.92 -24.07 13.10
C LYS A 37 -18.13 -23.69 12.26
N GLU A 38 -17.97 -22.74 11.38
CA GLU A 38 -19.05 -22.13 10.58
C GLU A 38 -18.52 -21.78 9.19
N VAL A 39 -19.30 -22.09 8.17
CA VAL A 39 -19.00 -21.71 6.79
C VAL A 39 -19.69 -20.38 6.49
N LYS A 40 -18.90 -19.30 6.46
CA LYS A 40 -19.37 -17.97 6.07
C LYS A 40 -19.03 -17.70 4.61
N PRO A 41 -19.73 -16.76 3.95
CA PRO A 41 -19.36 -16.32 2.61
C PRO A 41 -17.93 -15.77 2.54
N VAL A 42 -17.28 -15.94 1.38
CA VAL A 42 -16.02 -15.29 1.06
C VAL A 42 -16.28 -14.08 0.17
N ALA A 43 -15.73 -12.90 0.53
CA ALA A 43 -15.79 -11.73 -0.33
C ALA A 43 -14.74 -11.84 -1.44
N LEU A 44 -15.14 -11.67 -2.70
CA LEU A 44 -14.25 -11.65 -3.86
C LEU A 44 -14.34 -10.33 -4.59
N GLY A 45 -13.17 -9.76 -4.92
CA GLY A 45 -13.03 -8.62 -5.81
C GLY A 45 -11.84 -8.79 -6.74
N TYR A 46 -11.69 -7.86 -7.67
CA TYR A 46 -10.61 -7.89 -8.66
C TYR A 46 -10.29 -6.49 -9.18
N ASP A 47 -9.06 -6.30 -9.64
CA ASP A 47 -8.60 -5.06 -10.28
C ASP A 47 -8.76 -5.09 -11.82
N ASN A 48 -8.19 -4.08 -12.51
CA ASN A 48 -8.27 -3.96 -13.96
C ASN A 48 -7.25 -4.82 -14.73
N ARG A 49 -6.42 -5.61 -14.06
CA ARG A 49 -5.39 -6.43 -14.71
C ARG A 49 -5.99 -7.47 -15.63
N PHE A 50 -5.21 -7.81 -16.67
CA PHE A 50 -5.59 -8.90 -17.58
C PHE A 50 -5.88 -10.17 -16.78
N MET A 51 -7.01 -10.82 -17.09
CA MET A 51 -7.53 -12.04 -16.46
C MET A 51 -7.93 -11.93 -14.98
N SER A 52 -7.97 -10.77 -14.35
CA SER A 52 -8.41 -10.64 -12.95
C SER A 52 -9.86 -11.08 -12.76
N ASP A 53 -10.76 -10.71 -13.67
CA ASP A 53 -12.17 -11.11 -13.68
C ASP A 53 -12.36 -12.61 -13.89
N PHE A 54 -11.61 -13.21 -14.81
CA PHE A 54 -11.60 -14.67 -15.02
C PHE A 54 -11.08 -15.41 -13.80
N ALA A 55 -10.00 -14.93 -13.20
CA ALA A 55 -9.42 -15.53 -12.00
C ALA A 55 -10.40 -15.49 -10.82
N ALA A 56 -11.11 -14.36 -10.63
CA ALA A 56 -12.16 -14.25 -9.62
C ALA A 56 -13.30 -15.26 -9.86
N ARG A 57 -13.69 -15.47 -11.11
CA ARG A 57 -14.68 -16.48 -11.48
C ARG A 57 -14.21 -17.91 -11.20
N TRP A 58 -12.98 -18.25 -11.60
CA TRP A 58 -12.42 -19.59 -11.33
C TRP A 58 -12.31 -19.87 -9.83
N PHE A 59 -11.94 -18.85 -9.07
CA PHE A 59 -11.89 -18.94 -7.60
C PHE A 59 -13.27 -19.16 -7.00
N ALA A 60 -14.27 -18.37 -7.44
CA ALA A 60 -15.66 -18.51 -7.02
C ALA A 60 -16.23 -19.90 -7.35
N GLU A 61 -15.98 -20.42 -8.56
CA GLU A 61 -16.44 -21.74 -8.99
C GLU A 61 -15.90 -22.88 -8.11
N VAL A 62 -14.67 -22.76 -7.60
CA VAL A 62 -14.11 -23.73 -6.66
C VAL A 62 -14.74 -23.58 -5.27
N LEU A 63 -14.85 -22.37 -4.74
CA LEU A 63 -15.51 -22.16 -3.44
C LEU A 63 -16.94 -22.73 -3.45
N MET A 64 -17.73 -22.39 -4.47
CA MET A 64 -19.11 -22.90 -4.61
C MET A 64 -19.17 -24.41 -4.84
N GLY A 65 -18.15 -25.00 -5.51
CA GLY A 65 -18.01 -26.44 -5.67
C GLY A 65 -17.75 -27.19 -4.36
N ASN A 66 -17.33 -26.46 -3.33
CA ASN A 66 -17.15 -26.91 -1.97
C ASN A 66 -18.23 -26.33 -1.00
N ASP A 67 -19.39 -25.96 -1.51
CA ASP A 67 -20.50 -25.40 -0.72
C ASP A 67 -20.16 -24.16 0.12
N VAL A 68 -19.12 -23.39 -0.28
CA VAL A 68 -18.75 -22.12 0.33
C VAL A 68 -19.42 -20.97 -0.45
N PRO A 69 -20.32 -20.19 0.19
CA PRO A 69 -20.97 -19.07 -0.47
C PRO A 69 -19.97 -17.96 -0.84
N VAL A 70 -20.26 -17.23 -1.90
CA VAL A 70 -19.41 -16.18 -2.44
C VAL A 70 -20.17 -14.86 -2.57
N ILE A 71 -19.56 -13.77 -2.12
CA ILE A 71 -19.97 -12.40 -2.40
C ILE A 71 -18.97 -11.81 -3.38
N LEU A 72 -19.35 -11.68 -4.66
CA LEU A 72 -18.51 -11.16 -5.72
C LEU A 72 -18.86 -9.70 -6.02
N THR A 73 -17.86 -8.84 -6.20
CA THR A 73 -18.10 -7.47 -6.66
C THR A 73 -18.59 -7.46 -8.12
N ALA A 74 -19.55 -6.60 -8.43
CA ALA A 74 -20.16 -6.52 -9.75
C ALA A 74 -19.19 -6.05 -10.85
N THR A 75 -18.16 -5.30 -10.45
CA THR A 75 -17.11 -4.75 -11.32
C THR A 75 -15.76 -4.86 -10.65
N SER A 76 -14.69 -4.48 -11.39
CA SER A 76 -13.38 -4.23 -10.77
C SER A 76 -13.47 -3.14 -9.71
N VAL A 77 -12.77 -3.32 -8.58
CA VAL A 77 -12.89 -2.44 -7.41
C VAL A 77 -11.54 -2.20 -6.72
N PRO A 78 -11.39 -1.10 -5.97
CA PRO A 78 -10.27 -0.92 -5.05
C PRO A 78 -10.13 -2.10 -4.08
N THR A 79 -8.91 -2.54 -3.85
CA THR A 79 -8.60 -3.59 -2.85
C THR A 79 -9.20 -3.28 -1.48
N PRO A 80 -9.10 -2.06 -0.92
CA PRO A 80 -9.70 -1.73 0.38
C PRO A 80 -11.23 -1.86 0.42
N LEU A 81 -11.92 -1.78 -0.71
CA LEU A 81 -13.37 -2.05 -0.73
C LEU A 81 -13.68 -3.51 -0.36
N VAL A 82 -12.89 -4.48 -0.83
CA VAL A 82 -13.07 -5.89 -0.43
C VAL A 82 -12.80 -6.07 1.07
N MET A 83 -11.76 -5.40 1.60
CA MET A 83 -11.50 -5.38 3.04
C MET A 83 -12.69 -4.83 3.82
N MET A 84 -13.34 -3.78 3.30
CA MET A 84 -14.56 -3.20 3.90
C MET A 84 -15.72 -4.19 3.90
N ILE A 85 -15.95 -4.92 2.82
CA ILE A 85 -17.00 -5.98 2.77
C ILE A 85 -16.73 -7.03 3.85
N VAL A 86 -15.49 -7.47 4.01
CA VAL A 86 -15.10 -8.45 5.04
C VAL A 86 -15.43 -7.92 6.44
N ARG A 87 -15.10 -6.66 6.73
CA ARG A 87 -15.39 -6.01 8.01
C ARG A 87 -16.90 -5.87 8.26
N ASP A 88 -17.60 -5.26 7.32
CA ASP A 88 -18.98 -4.83 7.49
C ASP A 88 -19.96 -5.99 7.54
N LYS A 89 -19.64 -7.09 6.88
CA LYS A 89 -20.46 -8.33 6.86
C LYS A 89 -19.95 -9.39 7.85
N ASP A 90 -18.98 -9.05 8.70
CA ASP A 90 -18.35 -9.96 9.68
C ASP A 90 -17.90 -11.30 9.06
N LEU A 91 -17.27 -11.22 7.86
CA LEU A 91 -16.76 -12.38 7.17
C LEU A 91 -15.39 -12.79 7.74
N ASP A 92 -15.05 -14.07 7.58
CA ASP A 92 -13.77 -14.56 8.03
C ASP A 92 -12.66 -14.35 6.97
N TYR A 93 -13.06 -14.33 5.66
CA TYR A 93 -12.12 -14.23 4.55
C TYR A 93 -12.63 -13.30 3.44
N GLY A 94 -11.66 -12.63 2.81
CA GLY A 94 -11.83 -11.91 1.56
C GLY A 94 -10.63 -12.12 0.64
N ILE A 95 -10.85 -12.01 -0.66
CA ILE A 95 -9.81 -12.18 -1.69
C ILE A 95 -9.95 -11.07 -2.72
N THR A 96 -8.83 -10.45 -3.10
CA THR A 96 -8.74 -9.60 -4.29
C THR A 96 -7.78 -10.23 -5.30
N MET A 97 -8.23 -10.34 -6.56
CA MET A 97 -7.36 -10.68 -7.68
C MET A 97 -6.62 -9.44 -8.12
N THR A 98 -5.35 -9.34 -7.77
CA THR A 98 -4.49 -8.19 -8.02
C THR A 98 -3.02 -8.54 -7.81
N ALA A 99 -2.14 -7.83 -8.51
CA ALA A 99 -0.72 -7.78 -8.17
C ALA A 99 -0.29 -6.37 -7.71
N SER A 100 -1.24 -5.53 -7.25
CA SER A 100 -1.02 -4.14 -6.81
C SER A 100 -0.19 -3.37 -7.85
N HIS A 101 0.91 -2.77 -7.48
CA HIS A 101 1.77 -1.94 -8.30
C HIS A 101 2.74 -2.68 -9.26
N ASN A 102 2.70 -4.00 -9.30
CA ASN A 102 3.60 -4.76 -10.18
C ASN A 102 3.33 -4.45 -11.67
N PRO A 103 4.32 -4.64 -12.57
CA PRO A 103 4.14 -4.53 -14.02
C PRO A 103 2.94 -5.32 -14.54
N TYR A 104 2.43 -4.95 -15.70
CA TYR A 104 1.22 -5.51 -16.31
C TYR A 104 1.26 -7.02 -16.57
N ILE A 105 2.45 -7.60 -16.70
CA ILE A 105 2.65 -9.04 -16.91
C ILE A 105 2.34 -9.88 -15.67
N TYR A 106 2.18 -9.25 -14.48
CA TYR A 106 1.87 -9.93 -13.24
C TYR A 106 0.39 -9.85 -12.90
N ASN A 107 -0.10 -10.87 -12.24
CA ASN A 107 -1.35 -10.85 -11.49
C ASN A 107 -1.19 -11.66 -10.19
N GLY A 108 -2.21 -11.72 -9.34
CA GLY A 108 -2.06 -12.39 -8.04
C GLY A 108 -3.35 -12.60 -7.27
N VAL A 109 -3.19 -13.16 -6.07
CA VAL A 109 -4.25 -13.42 -5.09
C VAL A 109 -3.86 -12.80 -3.77
N LYS A 110 -4.61 -11.80 -3.32
CA LYS A 110 -4.37 -11.07 -2.06
C LYS A 110 -5.47 -11.43 -1.05
N PRO A 111 -5.16 -12.26 -0.04
CA PRO A 111 -6.13 -12.67 0.96
C PRO A 111 -6.25 -11.66 2.10
N PHE A 112 -7.47 -11.55 2.63
CA PHE A 112 -7.82 -10.77 3.83
C PHE A 112 -8.49 -11.67 4.86
N LEU A 113 -8.27 -11.33 6.11
CA LEU A 113 -8.80 -12.02 7.27
C LEU A 113 -9.91 -11.19 7.95
N LYS A 114 -10.55 -11.79 8.91
CA LYS A 114 -11.60 -11.18 9.72
C LYS A 114 -11.30 -9.75 10.15
N GLY A 115 -12.27 -8.87 10.01
CA GLY A 115 -12.13 -7.43 10.22
C GLY A 115 -11.50 -6.67 9.06
N GLY A 116 -11.26 -7.32 7.91
CA GLY A 116 -10.66 -6.72 6.72
C GLY A 116 -9.15 -6.50 6.84
N ALA A 117 -8.46 -7.27 7.67
CA ALA A 117 -7.01 -7.17 7.84
C ALA A 117 -6.24 -7.94 6.75
N ASP A 118 -5.04 -7.46 6.39
CA ASP A 118 -4.13 -8.23 5.54
C ASP A 118 -3.80 -9.59 6.18
N ALA A 119 -3.72 -10.64 5.38
CA ALA A 119 -3.33 -11.96 5.85
C ALA A 119 -1.90 -11.96 6.41
N ASP A 120 -1.74 -12.55 7.59
CA ASP A 120 -0.45 -12.65 8.25
C ASP A 120 0.41 -13.83 7.72
N ALA A 121 1.67 -13.90 8.17
CA ALA A 121 2.59 -14.95 7.75
C ALA A 121 2.16 -16.35 8.24
N THR A 122 1.43 -16.44 9.35
CA THR A 122 0.93 -17.69 9.90
C THR A 122 -0.12 -18.27 8.97
N PHE A 123 -1.09 -17.45 8.56
CA PHE A 123 -2.13 -17.84 7.63
C PHE A 123 -1.56 -18.20 6.26
N THR A 124 -0.70 -17.35 5.68
CA THR A 124 -0.15 -17.60 4.35
C THR A 124 0.73 -18.85 4.32
N SER A 125 1.54 -19.10 5.35
CA SER A 125 2.35 -20.32 5.45
C SER A 125 1.49 -21.59 5.64
N MET A 126 0.38 -21.48 6.36
CA MET A 126 -0.60 -22.56 6.49
C MET A 126 -1.28 -22.84 5.15
N LEU A 127 -1.69 -21.78 4.42
CA LEU A 127 -2.31 -21.91 3.11
C LEU A 127 -1.34 -22.51 2.07
N GLU A 128 -0.06 -22.13 2.07
CA GLU A 128 0.99 -22.76 1.22
C GLU A 128 1.10 -24.26 1.44
N LYS A 129 1.04 -24.72 2.69
CA LYS A 129 1.07 -26.15 3.01
C LYS A 129 -0.17 -26.86 2.49
N ARG A 130 -1.35 -26.26 2.68
CA ARG A 130 -2.61 -26.82 2.16
C ARG A 130 -2.63 -26.91 0.64
N ILE A 131 -2.12 -25.89 -0.06
CA ILE A 131 -2.02 -25.92 -1.53
C ILE A 131 -1.19 -27.13 -2.00
N ALA A 132 -0.11 -27.48 -1.29
CA ALA A 132 0.70 -28.64 -1.63
C ALA A 132 0.02 -29.99 -1.37
N GLU A 133 -1.04 -30.03 -0.56
CA GLU A 133 -1.83 -31.19 -0.19
C GLU A 133 -3.10 -31.37 -1.06
N VAL A 134 -3.42 -30.41 -1.94
CA VAL A 134 -4.61 -30.48 -2.81
C VAL A 134 -4.46 -31.60 -3.83
N GLU A 135 -5.30 -32.63 -3.71
CA GLU A 135 -5.34 -33.77 -4.64
C GLU A 135 -6.48 -33.62 -5.67
N GLU A 136 -7.62 -33.06 -5.27
CA GLU A 136 -8.79 -32.89 -6.11
C GLU A 136 -9.34 -31.46 -6.02
N ILE A 137 -9.75 -30.91 -7.16
CA ILE A 137 -10.38 -29.59 -7.23
C ILE A 137 -11.86 -29.77 -7.58
N LYS A 138 -12.74 -29.38 -6.65
CA LYS A 138 -14.19 -29.41 -6.86
C LYS A 138 -14.64 -28.07 -7.43
N THR A 139 -15.48 -28.12 -8.45
CA THR A 139 -15.99 -26.92 -9.11
C THR A 139 -17.50 -26.98 -9.33
N LEU A 140 -18.16 -25.84 -9.14
CA LEU A 140 -19.54 -25.63 -9.55
C LEU A 140 -19.56 -24.44 -10.53
N SER A 141 -20.15 -24.65 -11.71
CA SER A 141 -20.19 -23.57 -12.71
C SER A 141 -20.91 -22.33 -12.17
N PHE A 142 -20.47 -21.16 -12.62
CA PHE A 142 -20.98 -19.88 -12.15
C PHE A 142 -22.52 -19.80 -12.17
N SER A 143 -23.15 -20.21 -13.27
CA SER A 143 -24.63 -20.22 -13.39
C SER A 143 -25.34 -21.21 -12.44
N LYS A 144 -24.71 -22.35 -12.14
CA LYS A 144 -25.24 -23.28 -11.15
C LYS A 144 -25.12 -22.76 -9.73
N GLY A 145 -23.97 -22.11 -9.42
CA GLY A 145 -23.74 -21.44 -8.13
C GLY A 145 -24.78 -20.34 -7.87
N GLU A 146 -25.05 -19.51 -8.88
CA GLU A 146 -26.08 -18.49 -8.81
C GLU A 146 -27.48 -19.12 -8.57
N SER A 147 -27.84 -20.14 -9.35
CA SER A 147 -29.13 -20.85 -9.19
C SER A 147 -29.26 -21.55 -7.84
N ALA A 148 -28.16 -21.99 -7.24
CA ALA A 148 -28.12 -22.61 -5.92
C ALA A 148 -28.11 -21.59 -4.75
N GLY A 149 -28.07 -20.30 -5.04
CA GLY A 149 -27.98 -19.25 -4.02
C GLY A 149 -26.61 -19.15 -3.34
N LEU A 150 -25.58 -19.77 -3.90
CA LEU A 150 -24.20 -19.73 -3.39
C LEU A 150 -23.43 -18.50 -3.89
N LEU A 151 -23.94 -17.78 -4.89
CA LEU A 151 -23.32 -16.58 -5.44
C LEU A 151 -24.22 -15.37 -5.22
N GLN A 152 -23.65 -14.33 -4.62
CA GLN A 152 -24.25 -12.99 -4.56
C GLN A 152 -23.33 -12.01 -5.25
N VAL A 153 -23.80 -11.34 -6.31
CA VAL A 153 -23.07 -10.25 -6.97
C VAL A 153 -23.56 -8.91 -6.41
N ILE A 154 -22.63 -8.06 -5.95
CA ILE A 154 -22.97 -6.79 -5.30
C ILE A 154 -22.21 -5.61 -5.90
N ASP A 155 -22.85 -4.44 -5.97
CA ASP A 155 -22.16 -3.15 -6.09
C ASP A 155 -22.02 -2.54 -4.70
N TYR A 156 -20.77 -2.41 -4.25
CA TYR A 156 -20.45 -1.88 -2.92
C TYR A 156 -19.78 -0.50 -2.98
N ILE A 157 -19.58 0.05 -4.19
CA ILE A 157 -18.95 1.38 -4.38
C ILE A 157 -19.71 2.49 -3.64
N PRO A 158 -21.06 2.60 -3.71
CA PRO A 158 -21.77 3.65 -2.97
C PRO A 158 -21.55 3.58 -1.46
N THR A 159 -21.60 2.38 -0.86
CA THR A 159 -21.34 2.19 0.57
C THR A 159 -19.90 2.56 0.95
N TYR A 160 -18.95 2.19 0.11
CA TYR A 160 -17.54 2.50 0.31
C TYR A 160 -17.27 4.02 0.26
N VAL A 161 -17.81 4.70 -0.74
CA VAL A 161 -17.71 6.18 -0.87
C VAL A 161 -18.34 6.86 0.34
N SER A 162 -19.58 6.51 0.70
CA SER A 162 -20.26 7.09 1.87
C SER A 162 -19.51 6.85 3.17
N CYS A 163 -18.86 5.69 3.35
CA CYS A 163 -18.00 5.45 4.52
C CYS A 163 -16.81 6.42 4.56
N ILE A 164 -16.13 6.64 3.43
CA ILE A 164 -15.01 7.60 3.35
C ILE A 164 -15.47 9.00 3.73
N GLU A 165 -16.61 9.45 3.21
CA GLU A 165 -17.17 10.78 3.46
C GLU A 165 -17.41 11.07 4.95
N THR A 166 -17.77 10.05 5.75
CA THR A 166 -17.97 10.22 7.21
C THR A 166 -16.70 10.69 7.93
N PHE A 167 -15.53 10.50 7.35
CA PHE A 167 -14.24 10.91 7.90
C PHE A 167 -13.76 12.27 7.40
N LEU A 168 -14.44 12.87 6.42
CA LEU A 168 -14.07 14.17 5.85
C LEU A 168 -14.65 15.32 6.69
N ASN A 169 -14.01 16.50 6.59
CA ASN A 169 -14.53 17.71 7.20
C ASN A 169 -15.63 18.32 6.30
N PRO A 170 -16.90 18.36 6.72
CA PRO A 170 -17.97 18.89 5.89
C PRO A 170 -17.81 20.38 5.55
N ASN A 171 -17.09 21.15 6.38
CA ASN A 171 -16.82 22.57 6.14
C ASN A 171 -15.76 22.82 5.04
N ALA A 172 -15.09 21.79 4.57
CA ALA A 172 -14.10 21.86 3.48
C ALA A 172 -14.64 21.28 2.16
N PHE A 173 -15.94 21.11 2.04
CA PHE A 173 -16.63 20.86 0.77
C PHE A 173 -16.76 22.21 0.02
N HIS A 174 -17.02 22.18 -1.29
CA HIS A 174 -16.96 23.35 -2.19
C HIS A 174 -15.57 23.98 -2.20
N SER A 175 -14.56 23.14 -2.39
CA SER A 175 -13.15 23.52 -2.31
C SER A 175 -12.72 24.37 -3.51
N PRO A 176 -11.96 25.47 -3.31
CA PRO A 176 -11.40 26.24 -4.41
C PRO A 176 -10.26 25.52 -5.16
N LEU A 177 -9.86 24.35 -4.71
CA LEU A 177 -8.73 23.61 -5.28
C LEU A 177 -8.99 23.15 -6.72
N LYS A 178 -7.95 23.19 -7.53
CA LYS A 178 -7.88 22.59 -8.86
C LYS A 178 -7.02 21.34 -8.78
N VAL A 179 -7.62 20.18 -9.04
CA VAL A 179 -7.00 18.88 -8.87
C VAL A 179 -6.88 18.18 -10.21
N LEU A 180 -5.72 17.63 -10.51
CA LEU A 180 -5.51 16.68 -11.60
C LEU A 180 -5.28 15.28 -11.02
N PHE A 181 -6.20 14.38 -11.29
CA PHE A 181 -6.12 12.98 -10.86
C PHE A 181 -5.57 12.09 -11.97
N ASN A 182 -4.64 11.21 -11.65
CA ASN A 182 -4.15 10.17 -12.55
C ASN A 182 -4.46 8.78 -11.97
N ASN A 183 -5.37 8.06 -12.62
CA ASN A 183 -5.81 6.73 -12.21
C ASN A 183 -4.80 5.61 -12.57
N LEU A 184 -3.77 5.91 -13.36
CA LEU A 184 -2.81 4.92 -13.90
C LEU A 184 -3.49 3.67 -14.51
N ASN A 185 -4.66 3.83 -15.14
CA ASN A 185 -5.54 2.78 -15.67
C ASN A 185 -6.00 1.75 -14.62
N GLY A 186 -5.81 2.05 -13.33
CA GLY A 186 -6.23 1.22 -12.21
C GLY A 186 -7.73 1.33 -11.89
N VAL A 187 -8.09 0.94 -10.68
CA VAL A 187 -9.49 0.91 -10.21
C VAL A 187 -9.88 2.14 -9.36
N GLY A 188 -8.93 3.01 -9.01
CA GLY A 188 -9.16 4.16 -8.12
C GLY A 188 -10.24 5.12 -8.60
N ALA A 189 -10.40 5.30 -9.93
CA ALA A 189 -11.44 6.14 -10.50
C ALA A 189 -12.86 5.72 -10.08
N ARG A 190 -13.08 4.44 -9.76
CA ARG A 190 -14.39 3.93 -9.30
C ARG A 190 -14.89 4.61 -8.03
N SER A 191 -13.98 5.01 -7.16
CA SER A 191 -14.29 5.67 -5.88
C SER A 191 -13.93 7.16 -5.88
N ILE A 192 -12.79 7.53 -6.51
CA ILE A 192 -12.30 8.91 -6.45
C ILE A 192 -13.16 9.87 -7.27
N LEU A 193 -13.73 9.43 -8.42
CA LEU A 193 -14.61 10.30 -9.20
C LEU A 193 -15.93 10.63 -8.47
N PRO A 194 -16.65 9.66 -7.84
CA PRO A 194 -17.76 10.01 -6.96
C PRO A 194 -17.37 10.93 -5.82
N LEU A 195 -16.30 10.62 -5.07
CA LEU A 195 -15.81 11.48 -3.98
C LEU A 195 -15.46 12.90 -4.45
N ALA A 196 -14.83 13.03 -5.61
CA ALA A 196 -14.49 14.34 -6.17
C ALA A 196 -15.73 15.17 -6.52
N LYS A 197 -16.81 14.51 -6.99
CA LYS A 197 -18.09 15.16 -7.27
C LYS A 197 -18.73 15.70 -5.98
N ASP A 198 -18.69 14.93 -4.90
CA ASP A 198 -19.31 15.28 -3.64
C ASP A 198 -18.48 16.33 -2.88
N LEU A 199 -17.13 16.32 -3.03
CA LEU A 199 -16.23 17.34 -2.51
C LEU A 199 -16.34 18.68 -3.25
N ASP A 200 -16.87 18.70 -4.46
CA ASP A 200 -17.17 19.88 -5.28
C ASP A 200 -15.96 20.84 -5.42
N PHE A 201 -14.90 20.33 -6.03
CA PHE A 201 -13.70 21.13 -6.34
C PHE A 201 -13.96 22.18 -7.40
N ALA A 202 -13.25 23.31 -7.37
CA ALA A 202 -13.31 24.35 -8.40
C ALA A 202 -12.95 23.79 -9.80
N LYS A 203 -12.07 22.81 -9.85
CA LYS A 203 -11.75 22.04 -11.04
C LYS A 203 -11.25 20.64 -10.64
N PHE A 204 -11.78 19.61 -11.27
CA PHE A 204 -11.27 18.23 -11.11
C PHE A 204 -11.22 17.57 -12.48
N ASP A 205 -10.01 17.31 -12.95
CA ASP A 205 -9.78 16.57 -14.18
C ASP A 205 -9.12 15.22 -13.87
N ALA A 206 -9.43 14.22 -14.68
CA ALA A 206 -8.93 12.87 -14.49
C ALA A 206 -8.26 12.34 -15.76
N LEU A 207 -7.17 11.62 -15.58
CA LEU A 207 -6.38 10.97 -16.63
C LEU A 207 -6.38 9.46 -16.44
N ASN A 208 -6.24 8.72 -17.55
CA ASN A 208 -6.06 7.28 -17.55
C ASN A 208 -7.14 6.53 -16.76
N THR A 209 -8.40 6.97 -16.89
CA THR A 209 -9.57 6.38 -16.22
C THR A 209 -10.19 5.23 -16.98
N GLU A 210 -9.83 5.07 -18.24
CA GLU A 210 -10.30 3.98 -19.10
C GLU A 210 -9.70 2.63 -18.64
N HIS A 211 -10.47 1.57 -18.86
CA HIS A 211 -9.99 0.22 -18.61
C HIS A 211 -8.91 -0.15 -19.61
N ASP A 212 -7.68 -0.26 -19.16
CA ASP A 212 -6.57 -0.81 -19.92
C ASP A 212 -5.82 -1.84 -19.05
N ALA A 213 -6.00 -3.11 -19.39
CA ALA A 213 -5.42 -4.23 -18.64
C ALA A 213 -3.88 -4.29 -18.71
N PHE A 214 -3.27 -3.52 -19.60
CA PHE A 214 -1.82 -3.40 -19.79
C PHE A 214 -1.25 -2.11 -19.21
N PHE A 215 -2.07 -1.25 -18.59
CA PHE A 215 -1.66 0.02 -17.96
C PHE A 215 -0.82 0.92 -18.90
N SER A 216 -1.15 0.93 -20.19
CA SER A 216 -0.39 1.64 -21.22
C SER A 216 1.11 1.28 -21.24
N PHE A 217 1.45 0.06 -20.81
CA PHE A 217 2.82 -0.46 -20.67
C PHE A 217 3.69 0.33 -19.67
N VAL A 218 3.08 1.07 -18.75
CA VAL A 218 3.74 1.78 -17.65
C VAL A 218 3.44 1.05 -16.34
N ASP A 219 4.41 1.02 -15.44
CA ASP A 219 4.17 0.46 -14.11
C ASP A 219 3.11 1.30 -13.37
N PRO A 220 1.99 0.69 -12.94
CA PRO A 220 0.89 1.42 -12.32
C PRO A 220 1.20 1.73 -10.84
N ASN A 221 2.29 2.46 -10.60
CA ASN A 221 2.81 2.78 -9.29
C ASN A 221 3.15 4.29 -9.22
N PRO A 222 2.56 5.07 -8.31
CA PRO A 222 2.77 6.50 -8.20
C PRO A 222 4.10 6.87 -7.52
N THR A 223 5.20 6.24 -7.96
CA THR A 223 6.56 6.57 -7.49
C THR A 223 7.00 7.94 -7.98
N ARG A 224 8.03 8.52 -7.32
CA ARG A 224 8.66 9.76 -7.77
C ARG A 224 9.02 9.70 -9.27
N GLU A 225 9.62 8.60 -9.72
CA GLU A 225 10.04 8.42 -11.11
C GLU A 225 8.86 8.54 -12.08
N ASN A 226 7.77 7.82 -11.84
CA ASN A 226 6.58 7.83 -12.70
C ASN A 226 5.83 9.17 -12.66
N MET A 227 5.87 9.88 -11.54
CA MET A 227 5.12 11.12 -11.36
C MET A 227 5.86 12.36 -11.88
N MET A 228 7.20 12.37 -11.88
CA MET A 228 7.99 13.55 -12.24
C MET A 228 8.15 13.79 -13.75
N GLY A 229 7.58 12.92 -14.60
CA GLY A 229 7.56 13.04 -16.06
C GLY A 229 6.37 13.87 -16.59
N GLU A 230 5.63 13.29 -17.53
CA GLU A 230 4.48 13.93 -18.20
C GLU A 230 3.36 14.35 -17.25
N PHE A 231 3.15 13.60 -16.15
CA PHE A 231 2.12 13.95 -15.18
C PHE A 231 2.43 15.28 -14.50
N ARG A 232 3.65 15.46 -13.99
CA ARG A 232 4.14 16.73 -13.43
C ARG A 232 3.98 17.89 -14.41
N LYS A 233 4.35 17.68 -15.67
CA LYS A 233 4.23 18.70 -16.72
C LYS A 233 2.78 19.14 -16.89
N LYS A 234 1.83 18.18 -16.95
CA LYS A 234 0.40 18.49 -17.05
C LYS A 234 -0.14 19.24 -15.82
N VAL A 235 0.34 18.93 -14.61
CA VAL A 235 -0.03 19.67 -13.40
C VAL A 235 0.36 21.14 -13.54
N LEU A 236 1.60 21.42 -13.93
CA LEU A 236 2.13 22.78 -14.07
C LEU A 236 1.47 23.56 -15.22
N GLU A 237 1.40 22.97 -16.42
CA GLU A 237 0.83 23.62 -17.61
C GLU A 237 -0.69 23.88 -17.45
N GLY A 238 -1.39 23.00 -16.75
CA GLY A 238 -2.83 23.11 -16.49
C GLY A 238 -3.17 24.02 -15.32
N GLY A 239 -2.17 24.53 -14.59
CA GLY A 239 -2.35 25.41 -13.42
C GLY A 239 -3.14 24.73 -12.31
N TYR A 240 -2.89 23.43 -12.07
CA TYR A 240 -3.49 22.69 -10.96
C TYR A 240 -2.77 22.96 -9.65
N ASP A 241 -3.52 23.01 -8.58
CA ASP A 241 -2.99 23.17 -7.23
C ASP A 241 -2.41 21.84 -6.70
N ILE A 242 -2.96 20.72 -7.18
CA ILE A 242 -2.55 19.37 -6.75
C ILE A 242 -2.63 18.42 -7.93
N GLY A 243 -1.57 17.63 -8.14
CA GLY A 243 -1.59 16.39 -8.90
C GLY A 243 -1.68 15.20 -7.96
N MET A 244 -2.66 14.31 -8.13
CA MET A 244 -2.85 13.11 -7.33
C MET A 244 -2.84 11.87 -8.21
N ALA A 245 -2.14 10.81 -7.80
CA ALA A 245 -2.19 9.52 -8.47
C ALA A 245 -2.30 8.37 -7.46
N VAL A 246 -2.92 7.27 -7.91
CA VAL A 246 -3.05 6.03 -7.12
C VAL A 246 -2.56 4.84 -7.93
N ASP A 247 -2.14 3.76 -7.27
CA ASP A 247 -1.72 2.53 -7.95
C ASP A 247 -2.91 1.69 -8.46
N SER A 248 -2.62 0.59 -9.14
CA SER A 248 -3.65 -0.15 -9.87
C SER A 248 -4.79 -0.68 -9.01
N ASP A 249 -4.53 -1.05 -7.75
CA ASP A 249 -5.54 -1.55 -6.81
C ASP A 249 -5.94 -0.53 -5.73
N ALA A 250 -5.48 0.72 -5.90
CA ALA A 250 -5.82 1.88 -5.08
C ALA A 250 -5.46 1.72 -3.59
N ASP A 251 -4.26 1.19 -3.30
CA ASP A 251 -3.72 1.08 -1.94
C ASP A 251 -2.52 2.02 -1.68
N ARG A 252 -1.98 2.72 -2.73
CA ARG A 252 -0.87 3.69 -2.64
C ARG A 252 -1.25 5.04 -3.23
N LEU A 253 -0.74 6.10 -2.62
CA LEU A 253 -0.98 7.49 -2.98
C LEU A 253 0.33 8.20 -3.33
N GLY A 254 0.34 8.98 -4.41
CA GLY A 254 1.38 9.92 -4.78
C GLY A 254 0.80 11.30 -5.05
N ILE A 255 1.52 12.35 -4.65
CA ILE A 255 1.10 13.75 -4.79
C ILE A 255 2.18 14.56 -5.50
N ILE A 256 1.76 15.49 -6.37
CA ILE A 256 2.56 16.59 -6.91
C ILE A 256 1.97 17.90 -6.40
N ASP A 257 2.79 18.80 -5.87
CA ASP A 257 2.35 20.12 -5.42
C ASP A 257 2.19 21.13 -6.59
N GLU A 258 1.72 22.32 -6.31
CA GLU A 258 1.50 23.41 -7.28
C GLU A 258 2.80 23.92 -7.93
N LYS A 259 3.97 23.58 -7.38
CA LYS A 259 5.30 23.92 -7.93
C LYS A 259 5.90 22.77 -8.73
N GLY A 260 5.18 21.64 -8.79
CA GLY A 260 5.64 20.43 -9.46
C GLY A 260 6.64 19.61 -8.65
N ASN A 261 6.70 19.76 -7.35
CA ASN A 261 7.50 18.90 -6.48
C ASN A 261 6.71 17.63 -6.14
N TYR A 262 7.40 16.52 -6.08
CA TYR A 262 6.85 15.28 -5.56
C TYR A 262 6.79 15.35 -4.03
N VAL A 263 5.60 15.18 -3.49
CA VAL A 263 5.36 15.06 -2.05
C VAL A 263 5.39 13.57 -1.73
N ASP A 264 6.39 13.14 -0.98
CA ASP A 264 6.56 11.73 -0.68
C ASP A 264 5.57 11.22 0.39
N ALA A 265 5.50 9.90 0.55
CA ALA A 265 4.54 9.27 1.47
C ALA A 265 4.73 9.68 2.94
N ASN A 266 5.98 9.97 3.36
CA ASN A 266 6.25 10.45 4.72
C ASN A 266 5.71 11.88 4.90
N GLU A 267 5.89 12.73 3.89
CA GLU A 267 5.36 14.09 3.87
C GLU A 267 3.83 14.09 3.84
N ILE A 268 3.21 13.22 3.02
CA ILE A 268 1.75 13.03 2.99
C ILE A 268 1.24 12.62 4.37
N MET A 269 1.84 11.60 4.98
CA MET A 269 1.46 11.13 6.33
C MET A 269 1.68 12.22 7.38
N GLY A 270 2.77 12.97 7.29
CA GLY A 270 3.05 14.11 8.15
C GLY A 270 2.01 15.22 8.04
N CYS A 271 1.62 15.59 6.82
CA CYS A 271 0.57 16.58 6.55
C CYS A 271 -0.79 16.13 7.08
N LEU A 272 -1.13 14.84 6.92
CA LEU A 272 -2.38 14.27 7.44
C LEU A 272 -2.38 14.28 8.96
N TYR A 273 -1.32 13.81 9.62
CA TYR A 273 -1.22 13.84 11.09
C TYR A 273 -1.30 15.24 11.65
N TYR A 274 -0.55 16.18 11.05
CA TYR A 274 -0.58 17.58 11.41
C TYR A 274 -1.99 18.18 11.25
N GLY A 275 -2.63 17.93 10.11
CA GLY A 275 -3.96 18.43 9.80
C GLY A 275 -5.05 17.87 10.73
N LEU A 276 -5.01 16.57 11.01
CA LEU A 276 -5.96 15.93 11.93
C LEU A 276 -5.87 16.53 13.34
N ILE A 277 -4.68 16.83 13.84
CA ILE A 277 -4.51 17.41 15.17
C ILE A 277 -4.84 18.91 15.17
N LYS A 278 -4.20 19.70 14.29
CA LYS A 278 -4.28 21.17 14.29
C LYS A 278 -5.64 21.71 13.82
N TYR A 279 -6.21 21.09 12.79
CA TYR A 279 -7.42 21.63 12.14
C TYR A 279 -8.69 20.84 12.45
N ARG A 280 -8.55 19.59 12.92
CA ARG A 280 -9.69 18.78 13.36
C ARG A 280 -9.73 18.51 14.86
N GLY A 281 -8.75 18.98 15.63
CA GLY A 281 -8.70 18.84 17.08
C GLY A 281 -8.59 17.39 17.56
N MET A 282 -8.23 16.45 16.69
CA MET A 282 -8.06 15.04 17.03
C MET A 282 -6.80 14.86 17.89
N LYS A 283 -6.74 13.77 18.64
CA LYS A 283 -5.64 13.48 19.56
C LYS A 283 -5.21 12.03 19.42
N GLY A 284 -3.93 11.76 19.57
CA GLY A 284 -3.40 10.39 19.62
C GLY A 284 -2.00 10.25 19.04
N ASP A 285 -1.45 9.08 19.33
CA ASP A 285 -0.13 8.66 18.86
C ASP A 285 -0.12 8.40 17.37
N ILE A 286 1.08 8.28 16.78
CA ILE A 286 1.28 7.89 15.40
C ILE A 286 2.10 6.60 15.34
N VAL A 287 1.78 5.73 14.36
CA VAL A 287 2.49 4.48 14.10
C VAL A 287 3.22 4.55 12.78
N LYS A 288 4.48 4.15 12.76
CA LYS A 288 5.29 4.02 11.55
C LYS A 288 6.07 2.69 11.56
N ASN A 289 6.57 2.25 10.41
CA ASN A 289 7.56 1.18 10.40
C ASN A 289 9.00 1.73 10.42
N VAL A 290 9.97 0.84 10.66
CA VAL A 290 11.41 1.17 10.76
C VAL A 290 12.01 1.78 9.48
N ALA A 291 11.34 1.65 8.32
CA ALA A 291 11.76 2.22 7.04
C ALA A 291 11.11 3.58 6.74
N THR A 292 10.44 4.18 7.71
CA THR A 292 9.74 5.46 7.57
C THR A 292 10.58 6.60 8.16
N SER A 293 10.46 7.80 7.59
CA SER A 293 11.22 9.01 7.95
C SER A 293 11.13 9.41 9.42
N THR A 294 12.19 10.03 9.96
CA THR A 294 12.21 10.67 11.28
C THR A 294 11.38 11.96 11.36
N LEU A 295 10.87 12.47 10.23
CA LEU A 295 9.85 13.52 10.18
C LEU A 295 8.68 13.19 11.11
N ILE A 296 8.28 11.91 11.12
CA ILE A 296 7.13 11.41 11.90
C ILE A 296 7.43 11.44 13.41
N ASP A 297 8.67 11.10 13.81
CA ASP A 297 9.11 11.20 15.21
C ASP A 297 9.10 12.65 15.67
N GLY A 298 9.62 13.56 14.82
CA GLY A 298 9.65 15.00 15.08
C GLY A 298 8.24 15.56 15.31
N LEU A 299 7.28 15.19 14.46
CA LEU A 299 5.89 15.62 14.61
C LEU A 299 5.24 15.10 15.89
N ALA A 300 5.39 13.80 16.18
CA ALA A 300 4.86 13.20 17.39
C ALA A 300 5.40 13.93 18.64
N LYS A 301 6.72 14.13 18.69
CA LYS A 301 7.39 14.87 19.76
C LYS A 301 6.87 16.30 19.90
N ALA A 302 6.72 17.03 18.79
CA ALA A 302 6.25 18.41 18.78
C ALA A 302 4.80 18.55 19.29
N PHE A 303 3.96 17.54 19.03
CA PHE A 303 2.60 17.47 19.58
C PHE A 303 2.50 16.89 21.00
N GLY A 304 3.56 16.32 21.54
CA GLY A 304 3.56 15.66 22.85
C GLY A 304 2.93 14.26 22.84
N TYR A 305 2.92 13.58 21.69
CA TYR A 305 2.46 12.20 21.50
C TYR A 305 3.62 11.26 21.25
N ARG A 306 3.34 9.94 21.31
CA ARG A 306 4.32 8.91 20.99
C ARG A 306 4.36 8.64 19.47
N CYS A 307 5.56 8.37 18.98
CA CYS A 307 5.76 7.69 17.70
C CYS A 307 6.07 6.22 18.01
N ILE A 308 5.20 5.32 17.55
CA ILE A 308 5.33 3.88 17.78
C ILE A 308 5.94 3.28 16.52
N GLU A 309 7.14 2.71 16.65
CA GLU A 309 7.86 2.08 15.56
C GLU A 309 7.59 0.57 15.52
N THR A 310 7.29 0.03 14.34
CA THR A 310 7.02 -1.39 14.10
C THR A 310 7.99 -1.95 13.07
N ASP A 311 7.99 -3.27 12.90
CA ASP A 311 8.64 -3.92 11.76
C ASP A 311 7.92 -3.56 10.45
N VAL A 312 8.57 -3.86 9.31
CA VAL A 312 8.01 -3.57 7.97
C VAL A 312 6.89 -4.53 7.64
N GLY A 313 5.75 -3.96 7.25
CA GLY A 313 4.53 -4.65 6.87
C GLY A 313 3.30 -4.04 7.52
N PHE A 314 2.31 -3.71 6.69
CA PHE A 314 1.14 -2.94 7.12
C PHE A 314 0.33 -3.62 8.25
N LYS A 315 0.35 -4.96 8.31
CA LYS A 315 -0.24 -5.75 9.40
C LYS A 315 0.28 -5.35 10.80
N PHE A 316 1.57 -5.00 10.91
CA PHE A 316 2.16 -4.55 12.17
C PHE A 316 1.70 -3.13 12.53
N ILE A 317 1.59 -2.26 11.50
CA ILE A 317 0.99 -0.92 11.66
C ILE A 317 -0.44 -1.04 12.17
N SER A 318 -1.25 -1.88 11.53
CA SER A 318 -2.66 -2.11 11.90
C SER A 318 -2.82 -2.65 13.32
N ALA A 319 -1.99 -3.61 13.71
CA ALA A 319 -1.98 -4.16 15.07
C ALA A 319 -1.63 -3.07 16.09
N ALA A 320 -0.55 -2.32 15.85
CA ALA A 320 -0.10 -1.27 16.77
C ALA A 320 -1.11 -0.11 16.90
N ILE A 321 -1.84 0.24 15.82
CA ILE A 321 -2.94 1.23 15.90
C ILE A 321 -4.02 0.71 16.87
N LYS A 322 -4.45 -0.56 16.70
CA LYS A 322 -5.48 -1.16 17.56
C LYS A 322 -5.06 -1.24 19.03
N GLU A 323 -3.84 -1.73 19.26
CA GLU A 323 -3.31 -1.95 20.62
C GLU A 323 -3.10 -0.66 21.41
N ASN A 324 -2.74 0.43 20.73
CA ASN A 324 -2.41 1.70 21.37
C ASN A 324 -3.46 2.80 21.16
N ASP A 325 -4.57 2.51 20.49
CA ASP A 325 -5.58 3.50 20.08
C ASP A 325 -4.94 4.70 19.33
N ALA A 326 -3.91 4.42 18.51
CA ALA A 326 -3.17 5.46 17.82
C ALA A 326 -4.03 6.14 16.75
N LEU A 327 -3.80 7.45 16.50
CA LEU A 327 -4.61 8.26 15.61
C LEU A 327 -4.44 7.86 14.15
N ILE A 328 -3.21 7.64 13.73
CA ILE A 328 -2.84 7.36 12.32
C ILE A 328 -1.64 6.45 12.28
N GLY A 329 -1.51 5.67 11.23
CA GLY A 329 -0.29 4.92 10.94
C GLY A 329 -0.10 4.69 9.46
N GLY A 330 1.16 4.58 9.05
CA GLY A 330 1.50 4.41 7.63
C GLY A 330 2.94 3.98 7.39
N GLU A 331 3.24 3.78 6.12
CA GLU A 331 4.54 3.34 5.60
C GLU A 331 5.07 4.30 4.53
N SER A 332 6.39 4.37 4.38
CA SER A 332 7.07 5.10 3.30
C SER A 332 6.62 4.69 1.89
N SER A 333 6.02 3.52 1.74
CA SER A 333 5.45 3.01 0.47
C SER A 333 4.14 3.70 0.03
N GLY A 334 3.57 4.60 0.83
CA GLY A 334 2.36 5.37 0.52
C GLY A 334 1.05 4.80 1.08
N GLY A 335 1.10 3.65 1.75
CA GLY A 335 -0.06 3.09 2.44
C GLY A 335 -0.26 3.70 3.81
N LEU A 336 -1.47 4.14 4.13
CA LEU A 336 -1.82 4.66 5.45
C LEU A 336 -3.28 4.42 5.82
N THR A 337 -3.57 4.50 7.12
CA THR A 337 -4.92 4.48 7.69
C THR A 337 -5.01 5.29 8.97
N ILE A 338 -6.24 5.61 9.39
CA ILE A 338 -6.50 6.28 10.67
C ILE A 338 -7.41 5.44 11.56
N ARG A 339 -7.38 5.74 12.86
CA ARG A 339 -8.27 5.14 13.86
C ARG A 339 -9.73 5.26 13.47
N GLY A 340 -10.45 4.14 13.59
CA GLY A 340 -11.88 4.08 13.32
C GLY A 340 -12.25 3.81 11.86
N TYR A 341 -11.29 3.88 10.94
CA TYR A 341 -11.46 3.51 9.53
C TYR A 341 -11.16 2.01 9.31
N LEU A 342 -10.67 1.65 8.14
CA LEU A 342 -10.15 0.30 7.87
C LEU A 342 -8.75 0.13 8.46
N TYR A 343 -8.45 -1.07 8.91
CA TYR A 343 -7.08 -1.43 9.31
C TYR A 343 -6.29 -1.99 8.13
N GLY A 344 -6.30 -1.27 7.03
CA GLY A 344 -5.62 -1.57 5.78
C GLY A 344 -5.28 -0.31 5.01
N LYS A 345 -4.44 -0.45 4.01
CA LYS A 345 -4.04 0.66 3.13
C LYS A 345 -5.19 1.03 2.20
N ASP A 346 -5.45 2.33 2.08
CA ASP A 346 -6.51 2.85 1.22
C ASP A 346 -6.14 4.21 0.66
N SER A 347 -5.82 4.28 -0.64
CA SER A 347 -5.47 5.53 -1.30
C SER A 347 -6.68 6.36 -1.73
N SER A 348 -7.84 5.76 -1.91
CA SER A 348 -9.07 6.52 -2.13
C SER A 348 -9.43 7.33 -0.89
N PHE A 349 -9.35 6.69 0.27
CA PHE A 349 -9.56 7.33 1.56
C PHE A 349 -8.47 8.38 1.86
N SER A 350 -7.19 8.00 1.79
CA SER A 350 -6.09 8.90 2.15
C SER A 350 -5.97 10.07 1.18
N GLY A 351 -6.25 9.87 -0.10
CA GLY A 351 -6.30 10.93 -1.10
C GLY A 351 -7.44 11.92 -0.83
N ALA A 352 -8.66 11.42 -0.62
CA ALA A 352 -9.81 12.28 -0.28
C ALA A 352 -9.58 13.06 1.03
N LEU A 353 -9.02 12.39 2.06
CA LEU A 353 -8.68 13.05 3.33
C LEU A 353 -7.60 14.11 3.15
N PHE A 354 -6.57 13.84 2.33
CA PHE A 354 -5.52 14.82 2.03
C PHE A 354 -6.09 16.06 1.34
N LEU A 355 -6.86 15.89 0.26
CA LEU A 355 -7.49 16.98 -0.46
C LEU A 355 -8.42 17.80 0.45
N ASN A 356 -9.22 17.13 1.28
CA ASN A 356 -10.13 17.78 2.21
C ASN A 356 -9.41 18.57 3.31
N LEU A 357 -8.29 18.05 3.84
CA LEU A 357 -7.47 18.77 4.82
C LEU A 357 -6.73 19.95 4.20
N ILE A 358 -6.14 19.81 3.01
CA ILE A 358 -5.50 20.93 2.30
C ILE A 358 -6.50 22.05 2.03
N ALA A 359 -7.73 21.71 1.60
CA ALA A 359 -8.81 22.69 1.46
C ALA A 359 -9.13 23.40 2.78
N ALA A 360 -9.24 22.66 3.89
CA ALA A 360 -9.48 23.21 5.22
C ALA A 360 -8.34 24.11 5.72
N MET A 361 -7.10 23.83 5.36
CA MET A 361 -5.94 24.65 5.70
C MET A 361 -5.87 25.94 4.90
N GLY A 362 -6.44 25.99 3.69
CA GLY A 362 -6.46 27.15 2.81
C GLY A 362 -5.08 27.62 2.37
N LYS A 363 -4.11 26.71 2.25
CA LYS A 363 -2.72 26.98 1.87
C LYS A 363 -2.29 26.07 0.73
N PRO A 364 -1.36 26.52 -0.15
CA PRO A 364 -0.73 25.66 -1.12
C PRO A 364 -0.04 24.45 -0.47
N VAL A 365 0.00 23.31 -1.16
CA VAL A 365 0.59 22.07 -0.64
C VAL A 365 2.06 22.28 -0.25
N SER A 366 2.85 22.98 -1.09
CA SER A 366 4.27 23.26 -0.80
C SER A 366 4.47 24.06 0.49
N GLU A 367 3.54 24.95 0.84
CA GLU A 367 3.59 25.72 2.10
C GLU A 367 3.22 24.85 3.29
N VAL A 368 2.22 23.98 3.14
CA VAL A 368 1.84 23.01 4.20
C VAL A 368 3.00 22.07 4.50
N VAL A 369 3.63 21.47 3.48
CA VAL A 369 4.79 20.60 3.66
C VAL A 369 5.93 21.32 4.39
N LYS A 370 6.24 22.58 3.99
CA LYS A 370 7.25 23.39 4.64
C LYS A 370 6.90 23.68 6.11
N GLU A 371 5.65 24.00 6.40
CA GLU A 371 5.16 24.25 7.77
C GLU A 371 5.27 22.97 8.64
N VAL A 372 4.90 21.82 8.08
CA VAL A 372 4.98 20.51 8.74
C VAL A 372 6.43 20.15 9.07
N LYS A 373 7.35 20.29 8.11
CA LYS A 373 8.80 20.08 8.33
C LYS A 373 9.35 21.02 9.39
N ALA A 374 9.01 22.30 9.33
CA ALA A 374 9.45 23.28 10.32
C ALA A 374 8.91 22.98 11.72
N PHE A 375 7.63 22.59 11.85
CA PHE A 375 7.01 22.22 13.12
C PHE A 375 7.64 20.96 13.74
N ALA A 376 8.05 20.01 12.92
CA ALA A 376 8.78 18.81 13.31
C ALA A 376 10.27 19.07 13.63
N ASN A 377 10.80 20.27 13.37
CA ASN A 377 12.24 20.57 13.35
C ASN A 377 13.02 19.60 12.43
N TYR A 378 12.45 19.31 11.25
CA TYR A 378 12.99 18.35 10.29
C TYR A 378 13.69 19.05 9.14
N HIS A 379 14.94 18.67 8.86
CA HIS A 379 15.83 19.31 7.89
C HIS A 379 16.55 18.30 6.98
N HIS A 380 16.01 17.09 6.84
CA HIS A 380 16.62 16.02 6.07
C HIS A 380 15.89 15.78 4.75
N GLU A 381 16.53 15.01 3.88
CA GLU A 381 15.94 14.47 2.65
C GLU A 381 15.91 12.95 2.74
N PHE A 382 14.76 12.39 2.42
CA PHE A 382 14.51 10.96 2.43
C PHE A 382 14.57 10.40 1.00
N VAL A 383 15.33 9.32 0.80
CA VAL A 383 15.51 8.66 -0.50
C VAL A 383 15.33 7.16 -0.34
N GLU A 384 14.46 6.59 -1.17
CA GLU A 384 14.34 5.14 -1.34
C GLU A 384 15.04 4.71 -2.64
N ASP A 385 15.75 3.58 -2.59
CA ASP A 385 16.43 2.98 -3.73
C ASP A 385 16.48 1.45 -3.56
N ALA A 386 16.99 0.74 -4.56
CA ALA A 386 17.22 -0.69 -4.51
C ALA A 386 18.62 -1.03 -5.03
N VAL A 387 19.28 -1.97 -4.36
CA VAL A 387 20.60 -2.47 -4.74
C VAL A 387 20.51 -3.96 -5.00
N THR A 388 20.75 -4.36 -6.24
CA THR A 388 20.84 -5.79 -6.61
C THR A 388 22.19 -6.36 -6.18
N PHE A 389 22.21 -7.64 -5.86
CA PHE A 389 23.42 -8.38 -5.51
C PHE A 389 23.35 -9.82 -6.06
N GLU A 390 24.51 -10.44 -6.15
CA GLU A 390 24.67 -11.84 -6.53
C GLU A 390 25.04 -12.67 -5.29
N GLY A 391 24.75 -13.99 -5.34
CA GLY A 391 25.09 -14.91 -4.28
C GLY A 391 24.01 -15.16 -3.22
N ASP A 392 24.42 -15.74 -2.08
CA ASP A 392 23.51 -16.09 -0.99
C ASP A 392 23.12 -14.85 -0.16
N PRO A 393 21.83 -14.49 -0.14
CA PRO A 393 21.34 -13.32 0.59
C PRO A 393 21.72 -13.30 2.08
N GLN A 394 21.72 -14.46 2.74
CA GLN A 394 22.01 -14.54 4.18
C GLN A 394 23.48 -14.30 4.46
N LYS A 395 24.35 -14.75 3.59
CA LYS A 395 25.80 -14.51 3.71
C LYS A 395 26.13 -13.05 3.50
N VAL A 396 25.53 -12.40 2.48
CA VAL A 396 25.70 -10.95 2.24
C VAL A 396 25.21 -10.16 3.46
N MET A 397 24.02 -10.49 3.99
CA MET A 397 23.50 -9.84 5.20
C MET A 397 24.43 -10.03 6.41
N SER A 398 24.94 -11.24 6.64
CA SER A 398 25.87 -11.52 7.74
C SER A 398 27.18 -10.77 7.59
N TYR A 399 27.70 -10.62 6.37
CA TYR A 399 28.88 -9.80 6.11
C TYR A 399 28.64 -8.33 6.48
N ILE A 400 27.53 -7.76 6.01
CA ILE A 400 27.15 -6.36 6.30
C ILE A 400 26.95 -6.16 7.82
N GLU A 401 26.38 -7.12 8.51
CA GLU A 401 26.16 -7.05 9.96
C GLU A 401 27.49 -7.06 10.75
N ASN A 402 28.45 -7.89 10.34
CA ASN A 402 29.69 -8.13 11.08
C ASN A 402 30.85 -7.23 10.69
N ASN A 403 30.76 -6.48 9.61
CA ASN A 403 31.83 -5.60 9.15
C ASN A 403 31.40 -4.13 9.20
N ASP A 404 32.31 -3.27 9.63
CA ASP A 404 32.09 -1.81 9.62
C ASP A 404 32.43 -1.25 8.24
N TYR A 405 31.66 -0.26 7.81
CA TYR A 405 31.86 0.43 6.55
C TYR A 405 31.57 1.93 6.71
N SER A 406 32.34 2.75 5.99
CA SER A 406 32.12 4.18 5.93
C SER A 406 31.25 4.54 4.73
N PHE A 407 30.09 5.11 4.98
CA PHE A 407 29.14 5.59 3.96
C PHE A 407 29.34 7.09 3.61
N GLY A 408 30.57 7.58 3.69
CA GLY A 408 30.86 9.02 3.53
C GLY A 408 30.66 9.82 4.83
N SER A 409 30.10 9.20 5.86
CA SER A 409 29.99 9.73 7.22
C SER A 409 30.26 8.61 8.22
N PRO A 410 30.82 8.91 9.40
CA PRO A 410 31.04 7.90 10.44
C PRO A 410 29.71 7.29 10.89
N CYS A 411 29.63 5.98 10.93
CA CYS A 411 28.50 5.26 11.52
C CYS A 411 28.62 5.30 13.05
N LEU A 412 27.67 5.94 13.72
CA LEU A 412 27.65 6.07 15.19
C LEU A 412 27.08 4.83 15.87
N LYS A 413 26.09 4.19 15.23
CA LYS A 413 25.40 3.02 15.74
C LYS A 413 24.91 2.17 14.57
N LYS A 414 25.09 0.87 14.68
CA LYS A 414 24.52 -0.15 13.79
C LYS A 414 23.59 -1.04 14.63
N GLU A 415 22.39 -1.30 14.13
CA GLU A 415 21.42 -2.14 14.84
C GLU A 415 20.70 -3.09 13.88
N ARG A 416 20.51 -4.32 14.31
CA ARG A 416 19.66 -5.29 13.64
C ARG A 416 18.23 -5.16 14.15
N ILE A 417 17.28 -5.03 13.21
CA ILE A 417 15.85 -4.97 13.52
C ILE A 417 15.16 -6.01 12.62
N SER A 418 14.84 -7.17 13.16
CA SER A 418 14.32 -8.31 12.37
C SER A 418 15.20 -8.62 11.16
N ASN A 419 14.68 -8.47 9.96
CA ASN A 419 15.40 -8.67 8.69
C ASN A 419 16.00 -7.38 8.11
N ASN A 420 16.14 -6.34 8.92
CA ASN A 420 16.69 -5.06 8.51
C ASN A 420 17.98 -4.76 9.26
N ILE A 421 18.89 -3.98 8.66
CA ILE A 421 20.03 -3.39 9.36
C ILE A 421 19.93 -1.88 9.20
N ARG A 422 19.93 -1.15 10.31
CA ARG A 422 19.90 0.31 10.36
C ARG A 422 21.23 0.85 10.84
N PHE A 423 21.77 1.82 10.09
CA PHE A 423 22.97 2.58 10.40
C PHE A 423 22.54 4.00 10.77
N TRP A 424 22.97 4.48 11.92
CA TRP A 424 22.78 5.84 12.38
C TRP A 424 24.04 6.66 12.20
N PHE A 425 23.89 7.88 11.74
CA PHE A 425 24.93 8.87 11.52
C PHE A 425 24.68 10.10 12.39
N ASP A 426 25.51 11.15 12.25
CA ASP A 426 25.30 12.43 12.92
C ASP A 426 23.94 13.05 12.55
N ASP A 427 23.42 13.88 13.44
CA ASP A 427 22.20 14.68 13.24
C ASP A 427 20.94 13.84 12.94
N ASN A 428 20.82 12.67 13.56
CA ASN A 428 19.73 11.72 13.35
C ASN A 428 19.54 11.23 11.90
N CYS A 429 20.55 11.40 11.06
CA CYS A 429 20.59 10.78 9.74
C CYS A 429 20.68 9.26 9.89
N PHE A 430 20.00 8.52 9.01
CA PHE A 430 20.09 7.06 9.00
C PHE A 430 20.09 6.47 7.59
N MET A 431 20.58 5.25 7.50
CA MET A 431 20.36 4.38 6.35
C MET A 431 19.87 3.03 6.86
N LEU A 432 18.79 2.53 6.26
CA LEU A 432 18.24 1.21 6.55
C LEU A 432 18.31 0.36 5.29
N ILE A 433 18.81 -0.85 5.43
CA ILE A 433 18.80 -1.86 4.38
C ILE A 433 17.89 -3.02 4.78
N ARG A 434 17.10 -3.47 3.82
CA ARG A 434 16.15 -4.57 3.97
C ARG A 434 16.31 -5.55 2.84
N LEU A 435 16.50 -6.82 3.17
CA LEU A 435 16.49 -7.88 2.17
C LEU A 435 15.09 -8.04 1.57
N SER A 436 14.99 -8.06 0.23
CA SER A 436 13.74 -8.41 -0.45
C SER A 436 13.40 -9.90 -0.19
N GLY A 437 12.13 -10.17 0.06
CA GLY A 437 11.65 -11.55 0.23
C GLY A 437 11.47 -12.34 -1.08
N THR A 438 11.55 -11.67 -2.24
CA THR A 438 11.19 -12.25 -3.54
C THR A 438 12.28 -12.10 -4.60
N GLU A 439 13.26 -11.22 -4.39
CA GLU A 439 14.31 -10.90 -5.35
C GLU A 439 15.66 -10.75 -4.65
N ASN A 440 16.76 -11.04 -5.35
CA ASN A 440 18.11 -10.81 -4.83
C ASN A 440 18.47 -9.34 -4.88
N LYS A 441 17.79 -8.54 -4.05
CA LYS A 441 18.06 -7.11 -3.89
C LYS A 441 17.79 -6.65 -2.47
N PHE A 442 18.51 -5.62 -2.07
CA PHE A 442 18.21 -4.83 -0.89
C PHE A 442 17.34 -3.62 -1.26
N ARG A 443 16.27 -3.41 -0.52
CA ARG A 443 15.62 -2.09 -0.43
C ARG A 443 16.46 -1.23 0.51
N VAL A 444 16.74 -0.01 0.09
CA VAL A 444 17.57 0.95 0.83
C VAL A 444 16.76 2.20 1.09
N PHE A 445 16.72 2.60 2.33
CA PHE A 445 16.08 3.82 2.79
C PHE A 445 17.16 4.68 3.43
N ALA A 446 17.43 5.84 2.85
CA ALA A 446 18.47 6.76 3.32
C ALA A 446 17.85 8.12 3.65
N GLU A 447 18.00 8.56 4.90
CA GLU A 447 17.62 9.89 5.35
C GLU A 447 18.87 10.64 5.76
N MET A 448 19.23 11.67 4.98
CA MET A 448 20.47 12.42 5.12
C MET A 448 20.18 13.92 5.09
N LYS A 449 21.19 14.74 5.44
CA LYS A 449 21.05 16.20 5.45
C LYS A 449 20.65 16.82 4.10
N ASP A 450 20.94 16.15 2.99
CA ASP A 450 20.58 16.57 1.64
C ASP A 450 20.53 15.37 0.68
N PHE A 451 19.89 15.57 -0.48
CA PHE A 451 19.72 14.55 -1.51
C PHE A 451 21.05 13.99 -2.04
N ALA A 452 22.07 14.84 -2.19
CA ALA A 452 23.39 14.42 -2.69
C ALA A 452 24.09 13.48 -1.70
N SER A 453 24.03 13.80 -0.41
CA SER A 453 24.54 12.94 0.67
C SER A 453 23.84 11.60 0.71
N ALA A 454 22.50 11.56 0.55
CA ALA A 454 21.75 10.32 0.50
C ALA A 454 22.16 9.44 -0.69
N LYS A 455 22.29 10.01 -1.88
CA LYS A 455 22.75 9.29 -3.07
C LYS A 455 24.20 8.80 -2.94
N THR A 456 25.08 9.58 -2.33
CA THR A 456 26.47 9.17 -2.05
C THR A 456 26.51 7.98 -1.09
N SER A 457 25.75 8.02 -0.02
CA SER A 457 25.67 6.91 0.95
C SER A 457 25.11 5.62 0.32
N ILE A 458 24.10 5.73 -0.53
CA ILE A 458 23.57 4.57 -1.27
C ILE A 458 24.61 4.02 -2.25
N ALA A 459 25.35 4.88 -2.97
CA ALA A 459 26.43 4.43 -3.86
C ALA A 459 27.56 3.73 -3.09
N SER A 460 27.92 4.23 -1.91
CA SER A 460 28.89 3.59 -1.02
C SER A 460 28.41 2.23 -0.53
N LEU A 461 27.10 2.09 -0.23
CA LEU A 461 26.51 0.80 0.13
C LEU A 461 26.63 -0.23 -1.02
N LYS A 462 26.44 0.20 -2.28
CA LYS A 462 26.64 -0.68 -3.45
C LYS A 462 28.05 -1.28 -3.47
N SER A 463 29.06 -0.46 -3.22
CA SER A 463 30.45 -0.91 -3.14
C SER A 463 30.66 -1.90 -1.99
N PHE A 464 30.07 -1.63 -0.82
CA PHE A 464 30.15 -2.53 0.33
C PHE A 464 29.49 -3.90 0.08
N ILE A 465 28.35 -3.92 -0.60
CA ILE A 465 27.68 -5.17 -1.02
C ILE A 465 28.58 -5.96 -1.99
N GLN A 466 29.23 -5.29 -2.95
CA GLN A 466 30.17 -5.93 -3.87
C GLN A 466 31.40 -6.51 -3.17
N GLU A 467 31.86 -5.91 -2.08
CA GLU A 467 32.91 -6.49 -1.22
C GLU A 467 32.39 -7.75 -0.51
N ALA A 468 31.16 -7.72 0.00
CA ALA A 468 30.51 -8.86 0.63
C ALA A 468 30.33 -10.06 -0.34
N GLU A 469 30.02 -9.79 -1.60
CA GLU A 469 29.90 -10.80 -2.65
C GLU A 469 31.23 -11.49 -2.94
N LYS A 470 32.36 -10.73 -2.94
CA LYS A 470 33.71 -11.28 -3.17
C LYS A 470 34.26 -12.04 -1.98
N ALA A 471 33.82 -11.74 -0.77
CA ALA A 471 34.27 -12.39 0.46
C ALA A 471 33.55 -13.74 0.73
N ASN A 472 32.54 -14.08 -0.04
CA ASN A 472 31.72 -15.29 0.06
C ASN A 472 31.86 -16.23 -1.15
#